data_510ce69947777ed83e3cfa904290d2a5
#
_entry.id   510ce69947777ed83e3cfa904290d2a5
#
_cell.length_a   1.000
_cell.length_b   1.000
_cell.length_c   1.000
_cell.angle_alpha   90.00
_cell.angle_beta   90.00
_cell.angle_gamma   90.00
#
_symmetry.space_group_name_H-M   'P 1'
#
loop_
_entity.id
_entity.type
_entity.pdbx_description
1 polymer ?
#
loop_
_entity_poly.entity_id
_entity_poly.type
_entity_poly.pdbx_seq_one_letter_code
_entity_poly.pdbx_strand_id
1 'polypeptide(L)'
;MFRVRAYGDLALFARPELTIDKFSYPMITPPAARGLMECIYWHPGVEWIIDRIYVRSPIKYVNTSFDSSTSIVALQNVDYIIDSHFVITDKAGPADNPGKITDIIRRRLDRENYYKSPYFGSAEFPAYVEPCPFKYIKTAYAGILDLGLM
;
A
#
# COMPACT_ATOMS: atom_id res chain seq x y z
N MET A 1 8.52 9.40 10.39
CA MET A 1 7.36 9.18 9.50
C MET A 1 7.82 9.15 8.05
N PHE A 2 7.25 8.25 7.29
CA PHE A 2 7.50 8.15 5.85
C PHE A 2 6.23 8.46 5.10
N ARG A 3 6.37 9.24 4.02
CA ARG A 3 5.28 9.56 3.12
C ARG A 3 5.64 9.07 1.74
N VAL A 4 4.83 8.17 1.19
CA VAL A 4 5.05 7.59 -0.13
C VAL A 4 3.82 7.78 -1.00
N ARG A 5 4.06 7.87 -2.31
CA ARG A 5 3.01 7.79 -3.31
C ARG A 5 2.99 6.37 -3.85
N ALA A 6 1.80 5.77 -3.88
CA ALA A 6 1.60 4.45 -4.45
C ALA A 6 0.52 4.54 -5.52
N TYR A 7 0.82 4.14 -6.75
CA TYR A 7 -0.09 4.25 -7.87
C TYR A 7 0.06 3.07 -8.82
N GLY A 8 -0.95 2.83 -9.63
CA GLY A 8 -0.94 1.76 -10.62
C GLY A 8 -2.21 1.72 -11.45
N ASP A 9 -2.18 0.94 -12.52
CA ASP A 9 -3.29 0.83 -13.46
C ASP A 9 -4.48 0.08 -12.88
N LEU A 10 -4.22 -1.00 -12.14
CA LEU A 10 -5.24 -1.85 -11.56
C LEU A 10 -4.90 -2.25 -10.13
N ALA A 11 -5.93 -2.44 -9.32
CA ALA A 11 -5.78 -2.90 -7.94
C ALA A 11 -6.95 -3.81 -7.55
N LEU A 12 -6.65 -4.83 -6.75
CA LEU A 12 -7.66 -5.74 -6.22
C LEU A 12 -7.46 -5.90 -4.72
N PHE A 13 -8.18 -5.10 -3.94
CA PHE A 13 -8.21 -5.25 -2.48
C PHE A 13 -9.44 -6.10 -2.15
N ALA A 14 -9.32 -7.40 -2.35
CA ALA A 14 -10.43 -8.34 -2.37
C ALA A 14 -11.20 -8.40 -1.06
N ARG A 15 -12.53 -8.39 -1.16
CA ARG A 15 -13.41 -8.62 -0.03
C ARG A 15 -13.33 -10.09 0.36
N PRO A 16 -13.03 -10.40 1.63
CA PRO A 16 -12.84 -11.80 2.06
C PRO A 16 -14.12 -12.63 2.02
N GLU A 17 -15.30 -12.00 2.08
CA GLU A 17 -16.59 -12.70 2.01
C GLU A 17 -16.93 -13.21 0.62
N LEU A 18 -16.21 -12.77 -0.43
CA LEU A 18 -16.45 -13.21 -1.81
C LEU A 18 -15.37 -14.20 -2.22
N THR A 19 -15.74 -15.47 -2.37
CA THR A 19 -14.78 -16.56 -2.62
C THR A 19 -14.68 -16.97 -4.09
N ILE A 20 -15.71 -16.75 -4.89
CA ILE A 20 -15.75 -17.17 -6.30
C ILE A 20 -15.47 -15.98 -7.20
N ASP A 21 -16.30 -14.94 -7.11
CA ASP A 21 -16.12 -13.71 -7.88
C ASP A 21 -15.48 -12.68 -6.98
N LYS A 22 -14.29 -12.22 -7.35
CA LYS A 22 -13.55 -11.26 -6.53
C LYS A 22 -14.00 -9.84 -6.81
N PHE A 23 -14.23 -9.09 -5.75
CA PHE A 23 -14.67 -7.70 -5.81
C PHE A 23 -13.80 -6.89 -4.87
N SER A 24 -13.21 -5.81 -5.39
CA SER A 24 -12.33 -4.97 -4.59
C SER A 24 -13.10 -4.09 -3.61
N TYR A 25 -12.51 -3.87 -2.42
CA TYR A 25 -12.87 -2.71 -1.61
C TYR A 25 -12.66 -1.43 -2.42
N PRO A 26 -13.35 -0.31 -2.07
CA PRO A 26 -13.26 0.93 -2.86
C PRO A 26 -11.91 1.61 -2.79
N MET A 27 -11.05 1.24 -1.86
CA MET A 27 -9.70 1.80 -1.74
C MET A 27 -8.76 0.79 -1.08
N ILE A 28 -7.47 1.14 -1.05
CA ILE A 28 -6.47 0.33 -0.36
C ILE A 28 -6.83 0.18 1.11
N THR A 29 -6.70 -1.04 1.63
CA THR A 29 -6.94 -1.33 3.04
C THR A 29 -5.66 -1.09 3.85
N PRO A 30 -5.77 -0.85 5.18
CA PRO A 30 -4.58 -0.76 6.02
C PRO A 30 -3.66 -1.97 5.95
N PRO A 31 -4.15 -3.23 5.96
CA PRO A 31 -3.26 -4.39 5.76
C PRO A 31 -2.55 -4.39 4.41
N ALA A 32 -3.22 -3.99 3.33
CA ALA A 32 -2.60 -3.91 2.01
C ALA A 32 -1.55 -2.80 1.94
N ALA A 33 -1.80 -1.66 2.57
CA ALA A 33 -0.84 -0.57 2.67
C ALA A 33 0.39 -0.99 3.47
N ARG A 34 0.19 -1.73 4.57
CA ARG A 34 1.30 -2.30 5.34
C ARG A 34 2.13 -3.24 4.46
N GLY A 35 1.48 -4.08 3.68
CA GLY A 35 2.13 -4.98 2.73
C GLY A 35 3.01 -4.25 1.72
N LEU A 36 2.59 -3.07 1.25
CA LEU A 36 3.41 -2.23 0.38
C LEU A 36 4.68 -1.76 1.08
N MET A 37 4.56 -1.29 2.33
CA MET A 37 5.73 -0.84 3.09
C MET A 37 6.67 -2.00 3.40
N GLU A 38 6.14 -3.19 3.66
CA GLU A 38 6.94 -4.40 3.85
C GLU A 38 7.68 -4.83 2.58
N CYS A 39 7.15 -4.54 1.41
CA CYS A 39 7.86 -4.75 0.15
C CYS A 39 9.09 -3.86 0.02
N ILE A 40 9.06 -2.66 0.59
CA ILE A 40 10.19 -1.74 0.61
C ILE A 40 11.25 -2.24 1.60
N TYR A 41 10.83 -2.52 2.83
CA TYR A 41 11.72 -2.97 3.90
C TYR A 41 10.96 -3.90 4.85
N TRP A 42 11.46 -5.12 5.01
CA TRP A 42 10.94 -6.09 5.96
C TRP A 42 12.05 -6.59 6.88
N HIS A 43 11.75 -6.68 8.18
CA HIS A 43 12.64 -7.24 9.18
C HIS A 43 11.80 -7.74 10.36
N PRO A 44 12.14 -8.91 10.98
CA PRO A 44 11.33 -9.46 12.08
C PRO A 44 11.19 -8.53 13.28
N GLY A 45 12.18 -7.70 13.54
CA GLY A 45 12.16 -6.73 14.65
C GLY A 45 11.48 -5.41 14.32
N VAL A 46 10.86 -5.27 13.15
CA VAL A 46 10.25 -4.02 12.69
C VAL A 46 8.80 -4.27 12.33
N GLU A 47 7.90 -3.44 12.87
CA GLU A 47 6.49 -3.47 12.54
C GLU A 47 6.08 -2.13 11.95
N TRP A 48 5.45 -2.18 10.76
CA TRP A 48 4.93 -1.00 10.10
C TRP A 48 3.56 -0.62 10.64
N ILE A 49 3.36 0.67 10.88
CA ILE A 49 2.09 1.24 11.30
C ILE A 49 1.63 2.23 10.23
N ILE A 50 0.43 2.04 9.72
CA ILE A 50 -0.16 2.95 8.75
C ILE A 50 -0.90 4.04 9.52
N ASP A 51 -0.46 5.29 9.33
CA ASP A 51 -1.02 6.44 10.03
C ASP A 51 -2.17 7.07 9.26
N ARG A 52 -2.04 7.19 7.93
CA ARG A 52 -3.02 7.88 7.11
C ARG A 52 -2.90 7.46 5.65
N ILE A 53 -4.04 7.39 4.99
CA ILE A 53 -4.12 7.11 3.55
C ILE A 53 -4.91 8.23 2.89
N TYR A 54 -4.35 8.81 1.85
CA TYR A 54 -5.01 9.83 1.03
C TYR A 54 -5.37 9.21 -0.32
N VAL A 55 -6.62 9.39 -0.74
CA VAL A 55 -7.11 8.90 -2.03
C VAL A 55 -7.04 10.05 -3.03
N ARG A 56 -6.16 9.95 -4.02
CA ARG A 56 -5.91 11.02 -4.99
C ARG A 56 -6.70 10.89 -6.28
N SER A 57 -7.10 9.68 -6.64
CA SER A 57 -7.90 9.45 -7.84
C SER A 57 -9.30 8.99 -7.48
N PRO A 58 -10.32 9.37 -8.29
CA PRO A 58 -11.68 8.89 -8.07
C PRO A 58 -11.76 7.36 -8.08
N ILE A 59 -12.66 6.82 -7.27
CA ILE A 59 -12.90 5.38 -7.21
C ILE A 59 -13.61 4.95 -8.50
N LYS A 60 -12.94 4.10 -9.28
CA LYS A 60 -13.47 3.56 -10.53
C LYS A 60 -13.28 2.06 -10.55
N TYR A 61 -14.37 1.35 -10.79
CA TYR A 61 -14.33 -0.11 -10.92
C TYR A 61 -14.24 -0.51 -12.38
N VAL A 62 -13.56 -1.63 -12.62
CA VAL A 62 -13.44 -2.23 -13.95
C VAL A 62 -13.56 -3.74 -13.85
N ASN A 63 -14.27 -4.34 -14.80
CA ASN A 63 -14.34 -5.80 -14.90
C ASN A 63 -13.11 -6.31 -15.63
N THR A 64 -12.46 -7.30 -15.05
CA THR A 64 -11.28 -7.95 -15.62
C THR A 64 -11.28 -9.41 -15.23
N SER A 65 -10.30 -10.17 -15.70
CA SER A 65 -10.11 -11.56 -15.29
C SER A 65 -8.65 -11.95 -15.45
N PHE A 66 -8.20 -12.87 -14.61
CA PHE A 66 -6.88 -13.50 -14.78
C PHE A 66 -6.95 -14.67 -15.75
N ASP A 67 -8.13 -15.28 -15.86
CA ASP A 67 -8.40 -16.40 -16.76
C ASP A 67 -9.87 -16.33 -17.21
N SER A 68 -10.30 -17.28 -18.02
CA SER A 68 -11.66 -17.31 -18.56
C SER A 68 -12.73 -17.74 -17.55
N SER A 69 -12.34 -18.23 -16.38
CA SER A 69 -13.27 -18.81 -15.41
C SER A 69 -13.58 -17.92 -14.21
N THR A 70 -12.75 -16.89 -13.94
CA THR A 70 -12.88 -16.05 -12.76
C THR A 70 -13.19 -14.60 -13.16
N SER A 71 -14.32 -14.10 -12.68
CA SER A 71 -14.69 -12.69 -12.82
C SER A 71 -14.10 -11.88 -11.69
N ILE A 72 -13.48 -10.75 -12.02
CA ILE A 72 -12.85 -9.85 -11.07
C ILE A 72 -13.36 -8.44 -11.32
N VAL A 73 -13.85 -7.78 -10.26
CA VAL A 73 -14.15 -6.35 -10.28
C VAL A 73 -13.04 -5.64 -9.52
N ALA A 74 -12.13 -5.05 -10.27
CA ALA A 74 -10.95 -4.37 -9.75
C ALA A 74 -11.13 -2.86 -9.75
N LEU A 75 -10.21 -2.16 -9.09
CA LEU A 75 -10.10 -0.71 -9.16
C LEU A 75 -9.18 -0.33 -10.33
N GLN A 76 -9.49 0.79 -10.96
CA GLN A 76 -8.75 1.31 -12.11
C GLN A 76 -8.08 2.63 -11.78
N ASN A 77 -6.85 2.81 -12.22
CA ASN A 77 -6.09 4.06 -12.09
C ASN A 77 -6.04 4.59 -10.67
N VAL A 78 -5.56 3.75 -9.76
CA VAL A 78 -5.45 4.10 -8.35
C VAL A 78 -4.22 4.96 -8.09
N ASP A 79 -4.34 5.88 -7.12
CA ASP A 79 -3.27 6.78 -6.71
C ASP A 79 -3.49 7.16 -5.26
N TYR A 80 -2.56 6.74 -4.41
CA TYR A 80 -2.64 6.96 -2.96
C TYR A 80 -1.38 7.64 -2.45
N ILE A 81 -1.54 8.44 -1.40
CA ILE A 81 -0.43 8.87 -0.54
C ILE A 81 -0.61 8.15 0.79
N ILE A 82 0.45 7.51 1.25
CA ILE A 82 0.45 6.74 2.49
C ILE A 82 1.46 7.34 3.45
N ASP A 83 0.98 7.75 4.63
CA ASP A 83 1.82 8.14 5.76
C ASP A 83 1.94 6.96 6.70
N SER A 84 3.16 6.61 7.05
CA SER A 84 3.45 5.47 7.92
C SER A 84 4.68 5.71 8.75
N HIS A 85 4.84 4.90 9.78
CA HIS A 85 6.07 4.82 10.58
C HIS A 85 6.29 3.37 10.99
N PHE A 86 7.46 3.08 11.47
CA PHE A 86 7.74 1.76 12.02
C PHE A 86 8.01 1.85 13.52
N VAL A 87 7.79 0.73 14.20
CA VAL A 87 8.18 0.56 15.59
C VAL A 87 9.12 -0.65 15.71
N ILE A 88 10.03 -0.59 16.66
CA ILE A 88 10.94 -1.68 16.98
C ILE A 88 10.21 -2.61 17.95
N THR A 89 10.16 -3.88 17.60
CA THR A 89 9.51 -4.91 18.43
C THR A 89 10.52 -5.59 19.34
N ASP A 90 10.02 -6.45 20.25
CA ASP A 90 10.85 -7.29 21.12
C ASP A 90 11.65 -8.36 20.38
N LYS A 91 11.34 -8.58 19.09
CA LYS A 91 12.10 -9.49 18.22
C LYS A 91 13.35 -8.84 17.62
N ALA A 92 13.56 -7.54 17.87
CA ALA A 92 14.72 -6.83 17.37
C ALA A 92 16.00 -7.28 18.07
N GLY A 93 17.08 -7.36 17.29
CA GLY A 93 18.40 -7.67 17.82
C GLY A 93 19.12 -6.42 18.37
N PRO A 94 20.26 -6.60 19.05
CA PRO A 94 21.02 -5.47 19.62
C PRO A 94 21.56 -4.51 18.56
N ALA A 95 21.72 -4.96 17.33
CA ALA A 95 22.20 -4.11 16.22
C ALA A 95 21.07 -3.30 15.56
N ASP A 96 19.82 -3.57 15.88
CA ASP A 96 18.66 -2.88 15.28
C ASP A 96 18.40 -1.59 16.03
N ASN A 97 18.69 -0.46 15.38
CA ASN A 97 18.36 0.84 15.93
C ASN A 97 17.55 1.68 14.93
N PRO A 98 16.68 2.59 15.43
CA PRO A 98 15.79 3.35 14.57
C PRO A 98 16.50 4.21 13.53
N GLY A 99 17.62 4.82 13.87
CA GLY A 99 18.36 5.68 12.94
C GLY A 99 18.91 4.91 11.74
N LYS A 100 19.51 3.76 11.99
CA LYS A 100 20.05 2.88 10.95
C LYS A 100 18.94 2.37 10.03
N ILE A 101 17.83 1.93 10.60
CA ILE A 101 16.67 1.41 9.86
C ILE A 101 16.07 2.53 9.01
N THR A 102 15.90 3.72 9.56
CA THR A 102 15.40 4.90 8.82
C THR A 102 16.28 5.21 7.61
N ASP A 103 17.59 5.17 7.78
CA ASP A 103 18.52 5.43 6.68
C ASP A 103 18.43 4.37 5.57
N ILE A 104 18.27 3.11 5.95
CA ILE A 104 18.09 2.03 4.99
C ILE A 104 16.80 2.22 4.18
N ILE A 105 15.70 2.54 4.85
CA ILE A 105 14.39 2.73 4.21
C ILE A 105 14.46 3.90 3.22
N ARG A 106 15.01 5.05 3.66
CA ARG A 106 15.15 6.22 2.81
C ARG A 106 15.98 5.94 1.56
N ARG A 107 17.08 5.23 1.73
CA ARG A 107 17.96 4.86 0.61
C ARG A 107 17.25 3.96 -0.39
N ARG A 108 16.46 2.98 0.10
CA ARG A 108 15.69 2.09 -0.77
C ARG A 108 14.61 2.83 -1.55
N LEU A 109 13.93 3.78 -0.90
CA LEU A 109 12.93 4.63 -1.55
C LEU A 109 13.57 5.50 -2.64
N ASP A 110 14.71 6.13 -2.33
CA ASP A 110 15.38 7.03 -3.27
C ASP A 110 15.93 6.29 -4.50
N ARG A 111 16.35 5.05 -4.32
CA ARG A 111 16.93 4.23 -5.39
C ARG A 111 15.94 3.26 -6.02
N GLU A 112 14.72 3.21 -5.54
CA GLU A 112 13.69 2.24 -5.96
C GLU A 112 14.21 0.79 -5.88
N ASN A 113 15.04 0.51 -4.88
CA ASN A 113 15.64 -0.80 -4.66
C ASN A 113 14.95 -1.50 -3.50
N TYR A 114 13.80 -2.11 -3.78
CA TYR A 114 12.93 -2.67 -2.78
C TYR A 114 13.28 -4.13 -2.47
N TYR A 115 12.95 -4.53 -1.25
CA TYR A 115 13.10 -5.92 -0.81
C TYR A 115 12.29 -6.87 -1.70
N LYS A 116 11.11 -6.44 -2.13
CA LYS A 116 10.19 -7.21 -2.97
C LYS A 116 9.41 -6.25 -3.86
N SER A 117 9.08 -6.66 -5.08
CA SER A 117 8.28 -5.82 -5.99
C SER A 117 6.90 -5.54 -5.43
N PRO A 118 6.52 -4.27 -5.25
CA PRO A 118 5.21 -3.92 -4.70
C PRO A 118 4.06 -4.30 -5.62
N TYR A 119 2.92 -4.59 -5.01
CA TYR A 119 1.69 -4.93 -5.74
C TYR A 119 0.45 -4.47 -4.97
N PHE A 120 -0.66 -4.32 -5.69
CA PHE A 120 -1.93 -3.89 -5.12
C PHE A 120 -2.87 -5.08 -4.92
N GLY A 121 -2.70 -5.79 -3.81
CA GLY A 121 -3.57 -6.89 -3.40
C GLY A 121 -3.27 -8.23 -4.08
N SER A 122 -2.75 -8.22 -5.30
CA SER A 122 -2.36 -9.41 -6.04
C SER A 122 -1.11 -9.11 -6.86
N ALA A 123 -0.24 -10.09 -6.99
CA ALA A 123 1.03 -9.96 -7.72
C ALA A 123 0.83 -9.60 -9.20
N GLU A 124 -0.33 -9.88 -9.77
CA GLU A 124 -0.69 -9.52 -11.14
C GLU A 124 -0.94 -8.01 -11.31
N PHE A 125 -1.10 -7.26 -10.22
CA PHE A 125 -1.37 -5.83 -10.25
C PHE A 125 -0.21 -5.04 -9.64
N PRO A 126 0.84 -4.75 -10.42
CA PRO A 126 2.01 -4.07 -9.89
C PRO A 126 1.68 -2.67 -9.38
N ALA A 127 2.31 -2.30 -8.27
CA ALA A 127 2.24 -0.96 -7.70
C ALA A 127 3.57 -0.25 -7.92
N TYR A 128 3.50 1.03 -8.26
CA TYR A 128 4.66 1.91 -8.31
C TYR A 128 4.68 2.73 -7.03
N VAL A 129 5.80 2.71 -6.32
CA VAL A 129 5.95 3.37 -5.03
C VAL A 129 7.15 4.31 -5.11
N GLU A 130 6.97 5.55 -4.70
CA GLU A 130 8.02 6.56 -4.71
C GLU A 130 7.93 7.45 -3.47
N PRO A 131 9.03 8.10 -3.05
CA PRO A 131 8.95 9.09 -1.98
C PRO A 131 8.04 10.24 -2.37
N CYS A 132 7.28 10.76 -1.42
CA CYS A 132 6.39 11.89 -1.68
C CYS A 132 6.81 13.09 -0.83
N PRO A 133 7.39 14.14 -1.42
CA PRO A 133 7.80 15.33 -0.69
C PRO A 133 6.67 16.34 -0.48
N PHE A 134 5.46 16.07 -0.97
CA PHE A 134 4.37 17.05 -0.96
C PHE A 134 3.93 17.39 0.47
N LYS A 135 3.86 18.69 0.76
CA LYS A 135 3.28 19.20 2.00
C LYS A 135 1.75 19.24 1.94
N TYR A 136 1.22 19.57 0.77
CA TYR A 136 -0.21 19.63 0.52
C TYR A 136 -0.59 18.53 -0.45
N ILE A 137 -1.65 17.80 -0.10
CA ILE A 137 -2.13 16.66 -0.88
C ILE A 137 -3.54 16.96 -1.34
N LYS A 138 -3.72 17.01 -2.67
CA LYS A 138 -5.05 17.13 -3.25
C LYS A 138 -5.69 15.74 -3.33
N THR A 139 -6.84 15.59 -2.69
CA THR A 139 -7.58 14.33 -2.70
C THR A 139 -8.77 14.41 -3.66
N ALA A 140 -9.24 13.25 -4.12
CA ALA A 140 -10.41 13.16 -5.00
C ALA A 140 -11.70 13.46 -4.26
N TYR A 141 -11.71 13.28 -2.94
CA TYR A 141 -12.88 13.46 -2.10
C TYR A 141 -12.54 14.39 -0.95
N ALA A 142 -13.51 15.26 -0.59
CA ALA A 142 -13.37 16.14 0.56
C ALA A 142 -13.66 15.37 1.86
N GLY A 143 -12.93 15.71 2.92
CA GLY A 143 -13.15 15.15 4.26
C GLY A 143 -12.57 13.75 4.43
N ILE A 144 -13.01 13.10 5.50
CA ILE A 144 -12.57 11.76 5.87
C ILE A 144 -13.66 10.76 5.48
N LEU A 145 -13.28 9.73 4.73
CA LEU A 145 -14.17 8.62 4.42
C LEU A 145 -14.03 7.55 5.49
N ASP A 146 -15.14 7.21 6.12
CA ASP A 146 -15.22 6.04 6.99
C ASP A 146 -15.85 4.91 6.18
N LEU A 147 -15.04 3.94 5.81
CA LEU A 147 -15.46 2.80 5.00
C LEU A 147 -15.80 1.57 5.85
N GLY A 148 -15.86 1.73 7.15
CA GLY A 148 -16.12 0.64 8.07
C GLY A 148 -14.91 -0.27 8.26
N LEU A 149 -15.18 -1.53 8.59
CA LEU A 149 -14.13 -2.54 8.78
C LEU A 149 -13.67 -3.09 7.43
N MET A 150 -12.46 -2.76 7.07
CA MET A 150 -11.82 -3.26 5.85
C MET A 150 -10.63 -4.15 6.17
#